data_c8440b4cba439ade01cbe08b852d513c
#
_entry.id   c8440b4cba439ade01cbe08b852d513c
#
_cell.length_a   1.000
_cell.length_b   1.000
_cell.length_c   1.000
_cell.angle_alpha   90.00
_cell.angle_beta   90.00
_cell.angle_gamma   90.00
#
_symmetry.space_group_name_H-M   'P 1'
#
loop_
_entity.id
_entity.type
_entity.pdbx_description
1 polymer ?
#
loop_
_entity_poly.entity_id
_entity_poly.type
_entity_poly.pdbx_seq_one_letter_code
_entity_poly.pdbx_strand_id
1 'polypeptide(L)'
;TLWNSTYEVNEFTMSMSGNNLAVADIGGSKIYTFNTNGMIESINTALPVLQISVSKAGYVAAVLEDKNVEYINMYSMKGEKIYTIKKAIDIDGLPVSISISEDGEKLVAAFTGIKDGNIKSSVVFYNFNEVGQNENERVVGGFDYGSTIVGRVEFLNATTVVAYGENKVSLYHINEYPELIKDIEVDYNIDKVFSGESYIGLVHRDKTEAKDIIAVYNTSGNKIFTKTSDKNYTHYKIADSRIIMYNEKECVIYSTNGKIKFEYTFQDGISSFIPLDKDNEYIYINKDYIRKIKLR
;
A
#
# COMPACT_ATOMS: atom_id res chain seq x y z
N THR A 1 -2.73 -20.75 19.43
CA THR A 1 -2.50 -20.93 17.97
C THR A 1 -3.75 -21.52 17.37
N LEU A 2 -4.33 -20.86 16.39
CA LEU A 2 -5.50 -21.38 15.66
C LEU A 2 -5.04 -22.37 14.57
N TRP A 3 -3.96 -22.03 13.87
CA TRP A 3 -3.32 -22.86 12.86
C TRP A 3 -1.84 -22.52 12.75
N ASN A 4 -1.09 -23.38 12.08
CA ASN A 4 0.33 -23.22 11.75
C ASN A 4 0.55 -23.80 10.35
N SER A 5 1.37 -23.12 9.55
CA SER A 5 1.77 -23.56 8.21
C SER A 5 3.23 -23.28 7.99
N THR A 6 3.94 -24.19 7.33
CA THR A 6 5.34 -24.03 6.96
C THR A 6 5.41 -23.78 5.46
N TYR A 7 6.19 -22.78 5.07
CA TYR A 7 6.49 -22.44 3.68
C TYR A 7 7.93 -21.93 3.57
N GLU A 8 8.53 -22.07 2.42
CA GLU A 8 9.91 -21.67 2.16
C GLU A 8 9.90 -20.40 1.29
N VAL A 9 10.52 -19.34 1.79
CA VAL A 9 10.78 -18.08 1.09
C VAL A 9 12.16 -17.56 1.49
N ASN A 10 12.89 -17.00 0.54
CA ASN A 10 14.21 -16.39 0.80
C ASN A 10 14.05 -14.91 1.10
N GLU A 11 13.41 -14.19 0.20
CA GLU A 11 13.05 -12.79 0.35
C GLU A 11 11.55 -12.67 0.10
N PHE A 12 10.78 -12.19 1.08
CA PHE A 12 9.34 -12.23 0.97
C PHE A 12 8.72 -10.85 0.77
N THR A 13 7.66 -10.85 -0.02
CA THR A 13 6.66 -9.79 -0.05
C THR A 13 5.33 -10.34 0.44
N MET A 14 4.55 -9.50 1.12
CA MET A 14 3.22 -9.90 1.58
C MET A 14 2.20 -8.79 1.35
N SER A 15 0.97 -9.19 1.09
CA SER A 15 -0.18 -8.31 0.98
C SER A 15 -1.36 -8.90 1.74
N MET A 16 -2.09 -8.05 2.47
CA MET A 16 -3.24 -8.46 3.26
C MET A 16 -4.39 -7.50 3.06
N SER A 17 -5.59 -8.05 2.89
CA SER A 17 -6.84 -7.28 2.80
C SER A 17 -7.99 -8.07 3.42
N GLY A 18 -8.66 -7.49 4.41
CA GLY A 18 -9.67 -8.19 5.21
C GLY A 18 -9.10 -9.43 5.87
N ASN A 19 -9.67 -10.60 5.54
CA ASN A 19 -9.25 -11.90 6.07
C ASN A 19 -8.29 -12.66 5.15
N ASN A 20 -7.89 -12.07 4.03
CA ASN A 20 -7.04 -12.69 3.03
C ASN A 20 -5.60 -12.19 3.17
N LEU A 21 -4.66 -13.12 3.07
CA LEU A 21 -3.22 -12.85 3.07
C LEU A 21 -2.59 -13.62 1.91
N ALA A 22 -1.70 -12.99 1.19
CA ALA A 22 -0.78 -13.67 0.29
C ALA A 22 0.67 -13.33 0.67
N VAL A 23 1.53 -14.32 0.54
CA VAL A 23 2.99 -14.21 0.73
C VAL A 23 3.66 -14.77 -0.51
N ALA A 24 4.60 -14.04 -1.08
CA ALA A 24 5.37 -14.50 -2.22
C ALA A 24 6.88 -14.40 -1.96
N ASP A 25 7.63 -15.29 -2.58
CA ASP A 25 9.08 -15.25 -2.63
C ASP A 25 9.50 -14.32 -3.79
N ILE A 26 10.18 -13.22 -3.48
CA ILE A 26 10.67 -12.27 -4.50
C ILE A 26 11.75 -12.96 -5.34
N GLY A 27 11.59 -12.92 -6.66
CA GLY A 27 12.45 -13.64 -7.59
C GLY A 27 12.17 -15.14 -7.67
N GLY A 28 11.34 -15.68 -6.77
CA GLY A 28 10.80 -17.05 -6.84
C GLY A 28 9.50 -17.12 -7.63
N SER A 29 8.97 -18.33 -7.84
CA SER A 29 7.76 -18.57 -8.65
C SER A 29 6.57 -19.09 -7.85
N LYS A 30 6.48 -18.78 -6.56
CA LYS A 30 5.40 -19.25 -5.70
C LYS A 30 4.73 -18.11 -4.95
N ILE A 31 3.40 -18.18 -4.87
CA ILE A 31 2.56 -17.33 -4.02
C ILE A 31 1.76 -18.24 -3.10
N TYR A 32 1.89 -18.05 -1.81
CA TYR A 32 1.13 -18.77 -0.80
C TYR A 32 -0.05 -17.90 -0.35
N THR A 33 -1.25 -18.45 -0.41
CA THR A 33 -2.48 -17.75 -0.02
C THR A 33 -3.06 -18.33 1.26
N PHE A 34 -3.57 -17.45 2.12
CA PHE A 34 -4.08 -17.79 3.44
C PHE A 34 -5.37 -17.03 3.73
N ASN A 35 -6.18 -17.59 4.63
CA ASN A 35 -7.25 -16.89 5.31
C ASN A 35 -7.21 -17.20 6.82
N THR A 36 -8.23 -16.77 7.56
CA THR A 36 -8.32 -17.03 9.02
C THR A 36 -8.34 -18.50 9.40
N ASN A 37 -8.65 -19.42 8.48
CA ASN A 37 -8.66 -20.86 8.69
C ASN A 37 -7.34 -21.55 8.34
N GLY A 38 -6.37 -20.82 7.76
CA GLY A 38 -5.06 -21.33 7.40
C GLY A 38 -4.73 -21.13 5.92
N MET A 39 -3.77 -21.93 5.45
CA MET A 39 -3.33 -21.92 4.06
C MET A 39 -4.45 -22.42 3.13
N ILE A 40 -4.68 -21.69 2.05
CA ILE A 40 -5.65 -22.02 1.02
C ILE A 40 -4.95 -22.79 -0.11
N GLU A 41 -3.87 -22.19 -0.67
CA GLU A 41 -3.20 -22.72 -1.85
C GLU A 41 -1.73 -22.28 -1.94
N SER A 42 -0.95 -22.99 -2.74
CA SER A 42 0.38 -22.63 -3.20
C SER A 42 0.35 -22.48 -4.73
N ILE A 43 0.23 -21.23 -5.18
CA ILE A 43 0.13 -20.88 -6.60
C ILE A 43 1.51 -20.92 -7.22
N ASN A 44 1.70 -21.71 -8.30
CA ASN A 44 2.91 -21.67 -9.13
C ASN A 44 2.70 -20.69 -10.28
N THR A 45 3.49 -19.60 -10.30
CA THR A 45 3.39 -18.55 -11.31
C THR A 45 4.18 -18.85 -12.58
N ALA A 46 5.04 -19.86 -12.57
CA ALA A 46 5.99 -20.23 -13.61
C ALA A 46 7.05 -19.15 -13.95
N LEU A 47 6.85 -17.91 -13.54
CA LEU A 47 7.74 -16.76 -13.69
C LEU A 47 8.08 -16.18 -12.32
N PRO A 48 9.24 -15.51 -12.17
CA PRO A 48 9.62 -14.84 -10.94
C PRO A 48 8.60 -13.78 -10.52
N VAL A 49 8.22 -13.77 -9.22
CA VAL A 49 7.32 -12.79 -8.63
C VAL A 49 8.11 -11.58 -8.16
N LEU A 50 7.70 -10.38 -8.55
CA LEU A 50 8.29 -9.13 -8.08
C LEU A 50 7.42 -8.46 -7.01
N GLN A 51 6.11 -8.47 -7.20
CA GLN A 51 5.16 -7.80 -6.31
C GLN A 51 3.82 -8.51 -6.31
N ILE A 52 3.08 -8.38 -5.20
CA ILE A 52 1.71 -8.88 -5.06
C ILE A 52 0.79 -7.85 -4.42
N SER A 53 -0.50 -7.91 -4.75
CA SER A 53 -1.56 -7.17 -4.10
C SER A 53 -2.81 -8.05 -3.96
N VAL A 54 -3.43 -8.06 -2.78
CA VAL A 54 -4.58 -8.93 -2.46
C VAL A 54 -5.83 -8.10 -2.21
N SER A 55 -6.97 -8.55 -2.74
CA SER A 55 -8.27 -7.95 -2.50
C SER A 55 -9.00 -8.61 -1.31
N LYS A 56 -9.93 -7.87 -0.74
CA LYS A 56 -10.84 -8.37 0.30
C LYS A 56 -11.80 -9.45 -0.24
N ALA A 57 -12.14 -9.38 -1.53
CA ALA A 57 -12.98 -10.37 -2.20
C ALA A 57 -12.24 -11.68 -2.54
N GLY A 58 -10.91 -11.76 -2.35
CA GLY A 58 -10.15 -12.99 -2.57
C GLY A 58 -9.53 -13.11 -3.96
N TYR A 59 -8.99 -12.03 -4.46
CA TYR A 59 -8.18 -12.01 -5.68
C TYR A 59 -6.75 -11.59 -5.38
N VAL A 60 -5.80 -12.10 -6.15
CA VAL A 60 -4.37 -11.79 -6.05
C VAL A 60 -3.89 -11.24 -7.37
N ALA A 61 -3.41 -10.01 -7.40
CA ALA A 61 -2.64 -9.46 -8.51
C ALA A 61 -1.16 -9.68 -8.25
N ALA A 62 -0.41 -10.15 -9.25
CA ALA A 62 1.03 -10.39 -9.14
C ALA A 62 1.77 -9.81 -10.36
N VAL A 63 2.83 -9.05 -10.10
CA VAL A 63 3.81 -8.64 -11.12
C VAL A 63 4.83 -9.76 -11.29
N LEU A 64 5.01 -10.22 -12.51
CA LEU A 64 5.89 -11.32 -12.86
C LEU A 64 6.88 -10.87 -13.93
N GLU A 65 8.16 -11.26 -13.76
CA GLU A 65 9.27 -10.87 -14.62
C GLU A 65 9.52 -11.92 -15.73
N ASP A 66 9.64 -11.46 -17.00
CA ASP A 66 10.12 -12.29 -18.11
C ASP A 66 10.99 -11.47 -19.08
N LYS A 67 12.28 -11.34 -18.79
CA LYS A 67 13.28 -10.61 -19.60
C LYS A 67 12.89 -9.15 -19.88
N ASN A 68 12.32 -8.89 -21.07
CA ASN A 68 11.93 -7.55 -21.54
C ASN A 68 10.41 -7.30 -21.44
N VAL A 69 9.71 -8.19 -20.80
CA VAL A 69 8.25 -8.15 -20.66
C VAL A 69 7.86 -8.41 -19.22
N GLU A 70 7.01 -7.54 -18.70
CA GLU A 70 6.39 -7.76 -17.40
C GLU A 70 4.94 -8.20 -17.59
N TYR A 71 4.52 -9.12 -16.74
CA TYR A 71 3.14 -9.57 -16.69
C TYR A 71 2.51 -9.15 -15.38
N ILE A 72 1.29 -8.62 -15.41
CA ILE A 72 0.46 -8.49 -14.23
C ILE A 72 -0.64 -9.54 -14.33
N ASN A 73 -0.49 -10.62 -13.59
CA ASN A 73 -1.47 -11.70 -13.57
C ASN A 73 -2.43 -11.55 -12.42
N MET A 74 -3.70 -11.81 -12.71
CA MET A 74 -4.77 -11.89 -11.70
C MET A 74 -5.09 -13.35 -11.43
N TYR A 75 -5.15 -13.72 -10.15
CA TYR A 75 -5.48 -15.07 -9.68
C TYR A 75 -6.63 -15.01 -8.65
N SER A 76 -7.42 -16.08 -8.56
CA SER A 76 -8.21 -16.35 -7.36
C SER A 76 -7.29 -16.83 -6.22
N MET A 77 -7.77 -16.79 -4.97
CA MET A 77 -7.02 -17.36 -3.83
C MET A 77 -6.74 -18.86 -3.99
N LYS A 78 -7.44 -19.55 -4.87
CA LYS A 78 -7.24 -20.99 -5.19
C LYS A 78 -6.28 -21.21 -6.37
N GLY A 79 -5.65 -20.15 -6.88
CA GLY A 79 -4.65 -20.24 -7.95
C GLY A 79 -5.21 -20.28 -9.38
N GLU A 80 -6.51 -20.11 -9.56
CA GLU A 80 -7.08 -19.98 -10.90
C GLU A 80 -6.65 -18.64 -11.51
N LYS A 81 -5.98 -18.68 -12.66
CA LYS A 81 -5.58 -17.49 -13.39
C LYS A 81 -6.77 -16.89 -14.14
N ILE A 82 -7.15 -15.67 -13.79
CA ILE A 82 -8.34 -14.98 -14.31
C ILE A 82 -8.00 -14.10 -15.49
N TYR A 83 -6.92 -13.32 -15.38
CA TYR A 83 -6.53 -12.36 -16.40
C TYR A 83 -5.02 -12.16 -16.43
N THR A 84 -4.51 -11.72 -17.58
CA THR A 84 -3.09 -11.37 -17.79
C THR A 84 -2.99 -10.05 -18.52
N ILE A 85 -2.28 -9.09 -17.95
CA ILE A 85 -1.85 -7.85 -18.59
C ILE A 85 -0.38 -8.07 -18.99
N LYS A 86 -0.04 -7.76 -20.24
CA LYS A 86 1.32 -7.87 -20.77
C LYS A 86 1.85 -6.47 -21.05
N LYS A 87 3.04 -6.14 -20.53
CA LYS A 87 3.70 -4.84 -20.70
C LYS A 87 5.12 -5.02 -21.22
N ALA A 88 5.46 -4.32 -22.30
CA ALA A 88 6.81 -4.28 -22.82
C ALA A 88 7.59 -3.16 -22.10
N ILE A 89 8.72 -3.52 -21.48
CA ILE A 89 9.48 -2.58 -20.59
C ILE A 89 9.96 -1.36 -21.37
N ASP A 90 10.37 -1.52 -22.61
CA ASP A 90 10.87 -0.45 -23.49
C ASP A 90 9.77 0.53 -23.95
N ILE A 91 8.51 0.12 -23.92
CA ILE A 91 7.36 0.93 -24.36
C ILE A 91 6.58 1.47 -23.17
N ASP A 92 6.20 0.59 -22.24
CA ASP A 92 5.29 0.87 -21.13
C ASP A 92 6.02 1.27 -19.83
N GLY A 93 7.31 0.89 -19.72
CA GLY A 93 8.08 0.99 -18.47
C GLY A 93 7.87 -0.23 -17.56
N LEU A 94 8.58 -0.20 -16.42
CA LEU A 94 8.47 -1.20 -15.36
C LEU A 94 7.29 -0.90 -14.45
N PRO A 95 6.43 -1.87 -14.10
CA PRO A 95 5.42 -1.71 -13.07
C PRO A 95 6.08 -1.66 -11.69
N VAL A 96 6.23 -0.46 -11.13
CA VAL A 96 6.92 -0.24 -9.84
C VAL A 96 6.01 -0.39 -8.63
N SER A 97 4.70 -0.26 -8.83
CA SER A 97 3.70 -0.46 -7.75
C SER A 97 2.35 -0.82 -8.34
N ILE A 98 1.67 -1.79 -7.69
CA ILE A 98 0.31 -2.18 -8.03
C ILE A 98 -0.58 -2.17 -6.79
N SER A 99 -1.88 -1.92 -6.98
CA SER A 99 -2.90 -2.11 -5.95
C SER A 99 -4.20 -2.56 -6.58
N ILE A 100 -4.85 -3.56 -5.97
CA ILE A 100 -6.15 -4.08 -6.38
C ILE A 100 -7.25 -3.53 -5.46
N SER A 101 -8.42 -3.21 -6.02
CA SER A 101 -9.59 -2.76 -5.24
C SER A 101 -10.13 -3.86 -4.32
N GLU A 102 -10.90 -3.49 -3.29
CA GLU A 102 -11.45 -4.45 -2.32
C GLU A 102 -12.33 -5.53 -2.98
N ASP A 103 -13.10 -5.17 -4.00
CA ASP A 103 -13.94 -6.06 -4.78
C ASP A 103 -13.14 -6.95 -5.77
N GLY A 104 -11.88 -6.59 -6.06
CA GLY A 104 -11.03 -7.27 -7.04
C GLY A 104 -11.34 -6.93 -8.49
N GLU A 105 -12.25 -6.00 -8.74
CA GLU A 105 -12.68 -5.63 -10.08
C GLU A 105 -11.81 -4.57 -10.75
N LYS A 106 -10.99 -3.85 -9.98
CA LYS A 106 -10.14 -2.76 -10.47
C LYS A 106 -8.70 -2.95 -10.01
N LEU A 107 -7.78 -2.50 -10.83
CA LEU A 107 -6.36 -2.46 -10.51
C LEU A 107 -5.81 -1.09 -10.91
N VAL A 108 -4.94 -0.55 -10.07
CA VAL A 108 -4.10 0.60 -10.40
C VAL A 108 -2.65 0.13 -10.42
N ALA A 109 -1.88 0.60 -11.42
CA ALA A 109 -0.46 0.33 -11.55
C ALA A 109 0.31 1.60 -11.85
N ALA A 110 1.43 1.83 -11.17
CA ALA A 110 2.40 2.85 -11.50
C ALA A 110 3.51 2.25 -12.35
N PHE A 111 3.84 2.91 -13.45
CA PHE A 111 4.91 2.52 -14.35
C PHE A 111 5.99 3.58 -14.39
N THR A 112 7.25 3.14 -14.47
CA THR A 112 8.39 4.04 -14.64
C THR A 112 9.33 3.45 -15.69
N GLY A 113 9.75 4.28 -16.65
CA GLY A 113 10.65 3.87 -17.72
C GLY A 113 11.53 5.05 -18.18
N ILE A 114 12.34 4.79 -19.20
CA ILE A 114 13.15 5.81 -19.87
C ILE A 114 12.66 5.94 -21.30
N LYS A 115 12.28 7.13 -21.70
CA LYS A 115 11.88 7.45 -23.07
C LYS A 115 12.66 8.68 -23.55
N ASP A 116 13.32 8.56 -24.68
CA ASP A 116 14.14 9.63 -25.26
C ASP A 116 15.20 10.18 -24.28
N GLY A 117 15.79 9.29 -23.45
CA GLY A 117 16.79 9.64 -22.44
C GLY A 117 16.24 10.30 -21.17
N ASN A 118 14.92 10.44 -21.03
CA ASN A 118 14.27 11.05 -19.88
C ASN A 118 13.43 10.01 -19.11
N ILE A 119 13.38 10.15 -17.79
CA ILE A 119 12.45 9.38 -16.96
C ILE A 119 11.03 9.74 -17.36
N LYS A 120 10.19 8.71 -17.50
CA LYS A 120 8.75 8.84 -17.71
C LYS A 120 8.04 7.94 -16.69
N SER A 121 7.08 8.53 -15.99
CA SER A 121 6.25 7.81 -15.05
C SER A 121 4.77 8.02 -15.37
N SER A 122 3.98 6.99 -15.19
CA SER A 122 2.54 7.04 -15.42
C SER A 122 1.79 6.17 -14.40
N VAL A 123 0.53 6.52 -14.17
CA VAL A 123 -0.41 5.72 -13.37
C VAL A 123 -1.54 5.28 -14.28
N VAL A 124 -1.75 3.97 -14.39
CA VAL A 124 -2.72 3.35 -15.30
C VAL A 124 -3.77 2.60 -14.49
N PHE A 125 -5.03 2.76 -14.86
CA PHE A 125 -6.18 2.14 -14.23
C PHE A 125 -6.79 1.08 -15.14
N TYR A 126 -7.08 -0.08 -14.56
CA TYR A 126 -7.70 -1.22 -15.23
C TYR A 126 -9.02 -1.55 -14.55
N ASN A 127 -9.99 -1.99 -15.35
CA ASN A 127 -11.28 -2.44 -14.85
C ASN A 127 -11.59 -3.84 -15.45
N PHE A 128 -11.90 -4.82 -14.63
CA PHE A 128 -12.11 -6.22 -15.04
C PHE A 128 -13.61 -6.58 -15.15
N ASN A 129 -14.51 -5.69 -14.76
CA ASN A 129 -15.95 -5.86 -14.93
C ASN A 129 -16.41 -5.59 -16.40
N GLU A 130 -17.72 -5.51 -16.62
CA GLU A 130 -18.32 -5.30 -17.95
C GLU A 130 -17.80 -4.05 -18.66
N VAL A 131 -17.54 -2.96 -17.93
CA VAL A 131 -17.02 -1.71 -18.50
C VAL A 131 -15.65 -1.94 -19.13
N GLY A 132 -14.73 -2.49 -18.37
CA GLY A 132 -13.39 -2.76 -18.87
C GLY A 132 -13.34 -3.85 -19.95
N GLN A 133 -14.35 -4.73 -20.03
CA GLN A 133 -14.44 -5.71 -21.15
C GLN A 133 -14.57 -5.06 -22.51
N ASN A 134 -15.10 -3.86 -22.57
CA ASN A 134 -15.26 -3.10 -23.80
C ASN A 134 -14.04 -2.21 -24.12
N GLU A 135 -13.05 -2.12 -23.18
CA GLU A 135 -11.85 -1.32 -23.33
C GLU A 135 -10.64 -2.16 -23.78
N ASN A 136 -9.74 -1.54 -24.56
CA ASN A 136 -8.51 -2.20 -24.98
C ASN A 136 -7.65 -2.54 -23.75
N GLU A 137 -7.21 -3.79 -23.64
CA GLU A 137 -6.41 -4.29 -22.51
C GLU A 137 -7.00 -4.02 -21.12
N ARG A 138 -8.32 -3.78 -21.04
CA ARG A 138 -9.02 -3.41 -19.80
C ARG A 138 -8.60 -2.05 -19.23
N VAL A 139 -7.90 -1.20 -19.97
CA VAL A 139 -7.45 0.12 -19.56
C VAL A 139 -8.61 1.10 -19.60
N VAL A 140 -9.00 1.61 -18.45
CA VAL A 140 -10.08 2.61 -18.32
C VAL A 140 -9.57 4.03 -18.12
N GLY A 141 -8.27 4.24 -17.94
CA GLY A 141 -7.66 5.56 -17.85
C GLY A 141 -6.18 5.50 -17.50
N GLY A 142 -5.50 6.62 -17.74
CA GLY A 142 -4.10 6.79 -17.42
C GLY A 142 -3.73 8.26 -17.22
N PHE A 143 -2.75 8.51 -16.35
CA PHE A 143 -2.26 9.84 -16.02
C PHE A 143 -0.75 9.86 -16.16
N ASP A 144 -0.25 10.85 -16.93
CA ASP A 144 1.18 11.08 -17.13
C ASP A 144 1.74 11.94 -15.97
N TYR A 145 2.81 11.47 -15.37
CA TYR A 145 3.54 12.16 -14.30
C TYR A 145 4.85 12.79 -14.80
N GLY A 146 5.13 12.66 -16.10
CA GLY A 146 6.38 13.17 -16.67
C GLY A 146 7.59 12.53 -16.01
N SER A 147 8.50 13.36 -15.51
CA SER A 147 9.71 12.91 -14.80
C SER A 147 9.52 12.66 -13.30
N THR A 148 8.35 12.95 -12.72
CA THR A 148 8.06 12.65 -11.31
C THR A 148 7.87 11.15 -11.12
N ILE A 149 8.77 10.49 -10.40
CA ILE A 149 8.67 9.06 -10.14
C ILE A 149 7.53 8.81 -9.15
N VAL A 150 6.59 7.95 -9.53
CA VAL A 150 5.53 7.45 -8.66
C VAL A 150 5.96 6.11 -8.07
N GLY A 151 6.40 6.13 -6.82
CA GLY A 151 6.93 4.94 -6.15
C GLY A 151 5.87 4.02 -5.54
N ARG A 152 4.65 4.51 -5.33
CA ARG A 152 3.56 3.73 -4.72
C ARG A 152 2.20 4.19 -5.19
N VAL A 153 1.35 3.23 -5.47
CA VAL A 153 -0.11 3.43 -5.66
C VAL A 153 -0.88 2.54 -4.70
N GLU A 154 -2.04 3.00 -4.25
CA GLU A 154 -2.82 2.28 -3.26
C GLU A 154 -4.32 2.61 -3.38
N PHE A 155 -5.17 1.57 -3.35
CA PHE A 155 -6.57 1.75 -3.04
C PHE A 155 -6.73 1.98 -1.53
N LEU A 156 -7.21 3.16 -1.15
CA LEU A 156 -7.51 3.48 0.25
C LEU A 156 -8.83 2.84 0.71
N ASN A 157 -9.76 2.72 -0.22
CA ASN A 157 -11.07 2.08 -0.05
C ASN A 157 -11.57 1.62 -1.43
N ALA A 158 -12.83 1.21 -1.54
CA ALA A 158 -13.41 0.66 -2.77
C ALA A 158 -13.29 1.56 -4.01
N THR A 159 -13.24 2.89 -3.84
CA THR A 159 -13.32 3.86 -4.94
C THR A 159 -12.26 4.95 -4.91
N THR A 160 -11.46 5.04 -3.86
CA THR A 160 -10.44 6.08 -3.72
C THR A 160 -9.05 5.49 -3.88
N VAL A 161 -8.27 6.06 -4.79
CA VAL A 161 -6.88 5.68 -5.05
C VAL A 161 -5.97 6.86 -4.73
N VAL A 162 -4.80 6.57 -4.19
CA VAL A 162 -3.71 7.51 -4.02
C VAL A 162 -2.48 7.05 -4.80
N ALA A 163 -1.80 8.00 -5.46
CA ALA A 163 -0.51 7.81 -6.08
C ALA A 163 0.52 8.73 -5.40
N TYR A 164 1.58 8.15 -4.88
CA TYR A 164 2.64 8.86 -4.16
C TYR A 164 3.85 9.03 -5.06
N GLY A 165 4.11 10.26 -5.48
CA GLY A 165 5.33 10.67 -6.16
C GLY A 165 6.33 11.29 -5.18
N GLU A 166 7.51 11.66 -5.69
CA GLU A 166 8.60 12.22 -4.89
C GLU A 166 8.21 13.50 -4.14
N ASN A 167 7.46 14.38 -4.80
CA ASN A 167 7.01 15.68 -4.29
C ASN A 167 5.56 16.02 -4.67
N LYS A 168 4.84 15.03 -5.16
CA LYS A 168 3.45 15.16 -5.60
C LYS A 168 2.65 13.93 -5.18
N VAL A 169 1.51 14.15 -4.58
CA VAL A 169 0.55 13.08 -4.25
C VAL A 169 -0.75 13.37 -4.98
N SER A 170 -1.25 12.42 -5.73
CA SER A 170 -2.50 12.54 -6.47
C SER A 170 -3.56 11.61 -5.90
N LEU A 171 -4.75 12.15 -5.69
CA LEU A 171 -5.92 11.42 -5.23
C LEU A 171 -6.89 11.27 -6.38
N TYR A 172 -7.39 10.06 -6.58
CA TYR A 172 -8.34 9.71 -7.64
C TYR A 172 -9.59 9.07 -7.06
N HIS A 173 -10.71 9.33 -7.73
CA HIS A 173 -11.94 8.57 -7.56
C HIS A 173 -12.12 7.65 -8.76
N ILE A 174 -12.51 6.41 -8.54
CA ILE A 174 -12.80 5.45 -9.60
C ILE A 174 -14.06 4.64 -9.29
N ASN A 175 -15.10 4.84 -10.08
CA ASN A 175 -16.22 3.90 -10.20
C ASN A 175 -15.98 3.02 -11.43
N GLU A 176 -16.27 3.53 -12.60
CA GLU A 176 -16.04 2.88 -13.90
C GLU A 176 -14.74 3.38 -14.52
N TYR A 177 -14.57 4.70 -14.57
CA TYR A 177 -13.42 5.43 -15.08
C TYR A 177 -12.78 6.26 -13.97
N PRO A 178 -11.44 6.46 -13.97
CA PRO A 178 -10.77 7.24 -12.95
C PRO A 178 -10.92 8.75 -13.22
N GLU A 179 -11.17 9.49 -12.14
CA GLU A 179 -11.20 10.96 -12.12
C GLU A 179 -10.20 11.48 -11.10
N LEU A 180 -9.41 12.49 -11.46
CA LEU A 180 -8.52 13.17 -10.54
C LEU A 180 -9.34 14.00 -9.56
N ILE A 181 -9.24 13.69 -8.26
CA ILE A 181 -9.83 14.51 -7.19
C ILE A 181 -8.94 15.72 -6.95
N LYS A 182 -7.65 15.48 -6.71
CA LYS A 182 -6.70 16.55 -6.37
C LYS A 182 -5.25 16.10 -6.47
N ASP A 183 -4.41 17.03 -6.94
CA ASP A 183 -2.96 16.98 -6.74
C ASP A 183 -2.58 17.76 -5.49
N ILE A 184 -1.74 17.16 -4.66
CA ILE A 184 -1.09 17.77 -3.50
C ILE A 184 0.39 17.90 -3.86
N GLU A 185 0.81 19.10 -4.25
CA GLU A 185 2.21 19.39 -4.53
C GLU A 185 2.88 19.94 -3.27
N VAL A 186 4.11 19.48 -3.03
CA VAL A 186 4.95 19.90 -1.91
C VAL A 186 6.31 20.34 -2.44
N ASP A 187 6.97 21.26 -1.73
CA ASP A 187 8.28 21.82 -2.07
C ASP A 187 9.47 21.04 -1.47
N TYR A 188 9.20 19.82 -1.03
CA TYR A 188 10.17 18.90 -0.43
C TYR A 188 9.98 17.48 -0.97
N ASN A 189 11.01 16.65 -0.85
CA ASN A 189 10.88 15.22 -1.11
C ASN A 189 10.17 14.53 0.05
N ILE A 190 9.20 13.68 -0.29
CA ILE A 190 8.45 12.90 0.67
C ILE A 190 9.30 11.69 1.08
N ASP A 191 9.67 11.61 2.36
CA ASP A 191 10.52 10.52 2.86
C ASP A 191 9.72 9.27 3.21
N LYS A 192 8.52 9.44 3.76
CA LYS A 192 7.62 8.33 4.13
C LYS A 192 6.17 8.71 3.89
N VAL A 193 5.38 7.69 3.58
CA VAL A 193 3.93 7.80 3.42
C VAL A 193 3.22 6.74 4.25
N PHE A 194 2.04 7.05 4.74
CA PHE A 194 1.17 6.13 5.43
C PHE A 194 -0.29 6.48 5.16
N SER A 195 -1.16 5.49 5.24
CA SER A 195 -2.54 5.61 4.79
C SER A 195 -3.52 4.84 5.67
N GLY A 196 -4.76 5.20 5.54
CA GLY A 196 -5.95 4.51 6.01
C GLY A 196 -7.11 4.86 5.08
N GLU A 197 -8.28 4.29 5.30
CA GLU A 197 -9.42 4.41 4.39
C GLU A 197 -9.84 5.85 4.06
N SER A 198 -9.65 6.80 4.98
CA SER A 198 -10.14 8.19 4.86
C SER A 198 -9.04 9.26 4.95
N TYR A 199 -7.82 8.86 5.23
CA TYR A 199 -6.71 9.80 5.45
C TYR A 199 -5.40 9.25 4.89
N ILE A 200 -4.52 10.18 4.50
CA ILE A 200 -3.12 9.92 4.14
C ILE A 200 -2.20 10.78 4.98
N GLY A 201 -1.02 10.29 5.27
CA GLY A 201 0.03 11.01 5.96
C GLY A 201 1.31 11.07 5.13
N LEU A 202 1.91 12.24 5.11
CA LEU A 202 3.20 12.51 4.46
C LEU A 202 4.19 12.91 5.53
N VAL A 203 5.40 12.35 5.46
CA VAL A 203 6.50 12.68 6.36
C VAL A 203 7.69 13.12 5.55
N HIS A 204 8.29 14.24 5.93
CA HIS A 204 9.60 14.65 5.45
C HIS A 204 10.49 15.09 6.62
N ARG A 205 11.79 14.96 6.45
CA ARG A 205 12.77 15.36 7.44
C ARG A 205 13.25 16.76 7.16
N ASP A 206 12.99 17.68 8.08
CA ASP A 206 13.70 18.96 8.11
C ASP A 206 15.15 18.71 8.52
N LYS A 207 16.08 18.87 7.55
CA LYS A 207 17.51 18.62 7.77
C LYS A 207 18.16 19.69 8.65
N THR A 208 17.58 20.89 8.72
CA THR A 208 18.10 22.01 9.50
C THR A 208 17.80 21.83 10.98
N GLU A 209 16.57 21.47 11.30
CA GLU A 209 16.13 21.27 12.68
C GLU A 209 16.29 19.80 13.12
N ALA A 210 16.61 18.89 12.21
CA ALA A 210 16.69 17.45 12.43
C ALA A 210 15.38 16.84 12.99
N LYS A 211 14.23 17.38 12.57
CA LYS A 211 12.89 16.98 12.99
C LYS A 211 12.08 16.42 11.83
N ASP A 212 11.21 15.47 12.11
CA ASP A 212 10.21 15.00 11.15
C ASP A 212 9.01 15.94 11.15
N ILE A 213 8.57 16.34 9.95
CA ILE A 213 7.34 17.09 9.75
C ILE A 213 6.32 16.12 9.17
N ILE A 214 5.20 15.97 9.87
CA ILE A 214 4.14 15.02 9.55
C ILE A 214 2.90 15.81 9.16
N ALA A 215 2.49 15.74 7.90
CA ALA A 215 1.28 16.36 7.38
C ALA A 215 0.23 15.29 7.10
N VAL A 216 -1.00 15.51 7.58
CA VAL A 216 -2.13 14.60 7.38
C VAL A 216 -3.19 15.29 6.53
N TYR A 217 -3.68 14.56 5.53
CA TYR A 217 -4.71 15.00 4.59
C TYR A 217 -5.89 14.01 4.59
N ASN A 218 -7.06 14.49 4.28
CA ASN A 218 -8.20 13.62 3.99
C ASN A 218 -8.20 13.18 2.50
N THR A 219 -9.09 12.26 2.15
CA THR A 219 -9.26 11.74 0.79
C THR A 219 -9.75 12.77 -0.25
N SER A 220 -10.20 13.95 0.19
CA SER A 220 -10.47 15.10 -0.70
C SER A 220 -9.23 15.97 -0.93
N GLY A 221 -8.06 15.59 -0.39
CA GLY A 221 -6.80 16.33 -0.51
C GLY A 221 -6.73 17.60 0.36
N ASN A 222 -7.59 17.76 1.35
CA ASN A 222 -7.51 18.87 2.29
C ASN A 222 -6.58 18.52 3.44
N LYS A 223 -5.63 19.42 3.71
CA LYS A 223 -4.73 19.28 4.86
C LYS A 223 -5.51 19.43 6.16
N ILE A 224 -5.41 18.45 7.03
CA ILE A 224 -6.13 18.44 8.31
C ILE A 224 -5.26 19.04 9.41
N PHE A 225 -4.01 18.59 9.51
CA PHE A 225 -3.04 19.16 10.43
C PHE A 225 -1.60 18.88 9.99
N THR A 226 -0.67 19.60 10.62
CA THR A 226 0.77 19.32 10.53
C THR A 226 1.33 19.22 11.96
N LYS A 227 2.25 18.28 12.18
CA LYS A 227 3.00 18.11 13.42
C LYS A 227 4.48 18.02 13.14
N THR A 228 5.27 18.55 14.06
CA THR A 228 6.73 18.42 14.06
C THR A 228 7.14 17.53 15.22
N SER A 229 8.07 16.64 15.01
CA SER A 229 8.55 15.70 16.03
C SER A 229 10.06 15.47 15.92
N ASP A 230 10.74 15.45 17.04
CA ASP A 230 12.15 15.06 17.20
C ASP A 230 12.33 13.58 17.57
N LYS A 231 11.24 12.82 17.71
CA LYS A 231 11.20 11.46 18.24
C LYS A 231 11.68 10.38 17.27
N ASN A 232 11.95 10.69 16.00
CA ASN A 232 12.37 9.72 14.98
C ASN A 232 11.48 8.48 14.92
N TYR A 233 10.17 8.67 14.77
CA TYR A 233 9.24 7.55 14.61
C TYR A 233 9.57 6.75 13.35
N THR A 234 9.54 5.43 13.48
CA THR A 234 9.82 4.49 12.40
C THR A 234 8.56 3.85 11.83
N HIS A 235 7.49 3.83 12.61
CA HIS A 235 6.23 3.22 12.25
C HIS A 235 5.11 4.25 12.32
N TYR A 236 4.30 4.26 11.27
CA TYR A 236 3.17 5.16 11.08
C TYR A 236 1.97 4.35 10.66
N LYS A 237 0.80 4.59 11.25
CA LYS A 237 -0.43 3.89 10.94
C LYS A 237 -1.64 4.80 11.11
N ILE A 238 -2.60 4.69 10.21
CA ILE A 238 -3.93 5.27 10.36
C ILE A 238 -4.91 4.12 10.54
N ALA A 239 -5.70 4.18 11.59
CA ALA A 239 -6.75 3.22 11.86
C ALA A 239 -7.98 3.97 12.38
N ASP A 240 -9.06 3.93 11.63
CA ASP A 240 -10.28 4.70 11.90
C ASP A 240 -9.99 6.19 12.13
N SER A 241 -10.23 6.66 13.34
CA SER A 241 -10.01 8.04 13.78
C SER A 241 -8.67 8.26 14.51
N ARG A 242 -7.71 7.32 14.40
CA ARG A 242 -6.45 7.31 15.13
C ARG A 242 -5.26 7.35 14.19
N ILE A 243 -4.33 8.24 14.46
CA ILE A 243 -3.03 8.30 13.80
C ILE A 243 -1.99 7.89 14.83
N ILE A 244 -1.37 6.74 14.61
CA ILE A 244 -0.47 6.08 15.53
C ILE A 244 0.94 6.18 14.97
N MET A 245 1.86 6.70 15.76
CA MET A 245 3.27 6.76 15.40
C MET A 245 4.08 6.20 16.56
N TYR A 246 5.03 5.33 16.25
CA TYR A 246 5.91 4.76 17.27
C TYR A 246 7.30 4.41 16.72
N ASN A 247 8.24 4.31 17.61
CA ASN A 247 9.58 3.74 17.41
C ASN A 247 9.79 2.59 18.41
N GLU A 248 11.03 2.19 18.64
CA GLU A 248 11.34 1.11 19.57
C GLU A 248 10.88 1.34 21.02
N LYS A 249 10.63 2.59 21.44
CA LYS A 249 10.28 2.91 22.84
C LYS A 249 9.11 3.86 22.97
N GLU A 250 8.98 4.80 22.05
CA GLU A 250 8.03 5.91 22.16
C GLU A 250 6.82 5.66 21.26
N CYS A 251 5.65 5.96 21.77
CA CYS A 251 4.39 5.89 21.02
C CYS A 251 3.58 7.15 21.26
N VAL A 252 3.04 7.72 20.19
CA VAL A 252 2.06 8.79 20.24
C VAL A 252 0.86 8.43 19.38
N ILE A 253 -0.32 8.77 19.88
CA ILE A 253 -1.59 8.59 19.15
C ILE A 253 -2.28 9.96 19.07
N TYR A 254 -2.53 10.38 17.85
CA TYR A 254 -3.36 11.56 17.57
C TYR A 254 -4.75 11.12 17.14
N SER A 255 -5.73 11.93 17.47
CA SER A 255 -7.02 11.93 16.76
C SER A 255 -6.87 12.57 15.38
N THR A 256 -7.83 12.33 14.50
CA THR A 256 -7.84 12.90 13.13
C THR A 256 -7.90 14.43 13.09
N ASN A 257 -8.19 15.11 14.18
CA ASN A 257 -8.08 16.57 14.30
C ASN A 257 -6.73 17.05 14.87
N GLY A 258 -5.75 16.15 15.02
CA GLY A 258 -4.40 16.47 15.50
C GLY A 258 -4.25 16.64 17.01
N LYS A 259 -5.25 16.30 17.82
CA LYS A 259 -5.11 16.29 19.29
C LYS A 259 -4.45 15.00 19.77
N ILE A 260 -3.50 15.11 20.70
CA ILE A 260 -2.89 13.96 21.35
C ILE A 260 -3.95 13.24 22.17
N LYS A 261 -4.16 11.94 21.88
CA LYS A 261 -4.98 11.02 22.68
C LYS A 261 -4.13 10.24 23.68
N PHE A 262 -2.88 9.95 23.30
CA PHE A 262 -1.95 9.16 24.11
C PHE A 262 -0.53 9.48 23.69
N GLU A 263 0.38 9.56 24.65
CA GLU A 263 1.81 9.66 24.47
C GLU A 263 2.51 8.94 25.61
N TYR A 264 3.43 8.02 25.28
CA TYR A 264 4.08 7.21 26.30
C TYR A 264 5.43 6.68 25.84
N THR A 265 6.36 6.52 26.80
CA THR A 265 7.65 5.85 26.61
C THR A 265 7.62 4.50 27.33
N PHE A 266 7.66 3.41 26.54
CA PHE A 266 7.62 2.04 27.03
C PHE A 266 9.02 1.60 27.47
N GLN A 267 9.15 1.15 28.71
CA GLN A 267 10.44 0.69 29.26
C GLN A 267 10.89 -0.62 28.58
N ASP A 268 9.95 -1.52 28.31
CA ASP A 268 10.21 -2.85 27.73
C ASP A 268 10.32 -2.83 26.18
N GLY A 269 10.28 -1.63 25.56
CA GLY A 269 10.32 -1.46 24.12
C GLY A 269 9.04 -1.83 23.39
N ILE A 270 8.97 -1.49 22.11
CA ILE A 270 7.83 -1.75 21.21
C ILE A 270 8.35 -2.44 19.97
N SER A 271 7.88 -3.66 19.69
CA SER A 271 8.07 -4.33 18.40
C SER A 271 6.89 -4.07 17.46
N SER A 272 5.67 -4.03 17.99
CA SER A 272 4.48 -3.66 17.22
C SER A 272 3.38 -3.12 18.14
N PHE A 273 2.60 -2.16 17.62
CA PHE A 273 1.48 -1.54 18.28
C PHE A 273 0.27 -1.53 17.35
N ILE A 274 -0.69 -2.42 17.61
CA ILE A 274 -1.79 -2.71 16.68
C ILE A 274 -3.10 -2.24 17.31
N PRO A 275 -3.82 -1.28 16.68
CA PRO A 275 -5.14 -0.87 17.14
C PRO A 275 -6.15 -2.00 16.94
N LEU A 276 -7.11 -2.10 17.87
CA LEU A 276 -8.29 -2.95 17.77
C LEU A 276 -9.53 -2.09 17.47
N ASP A 277 -10.65 -2.75 17.18
CA ASP A 277 -11.92 -2.08 16.80
C ASP A 277 -12.43 -1.07 17.85
N LYS A 278 -12.11 -1.30 19.12
CA LYS A 278 -12.43 -0.32 20.16
C LYS A 278 -11.34 0.75 20.23
N ASP A 279 -11.76 2.00 20.28
CA ASP A 279 -10.92 3.20 20.21
C ASP A 279 -9.74 3.27 21.19
N ASN A 280 -9.81 2.58 22.31
CA ASN A 280 -8.79 2.59 23.35
C ASN A 280 -8.16 1.20 23.60
N GLU A 281 -8.43 0.21 22.76
CA GLU A 281 -7.87 -1.14 22.88
C GLU A 281 -6.80 -1.39 21.81
N TYR A 282 -5.68 -2.00 22.21
CA TYR A 282 -4.53 -2.26 21.36
C TYR A 282 -3.90 -3.61 21.68
N ILE A 283 -3.27 -4.23 20.69
CA ILE A 283 -2.30 -5.29 20.91
C ILE A 283 -0.91 -4.63 20.96
N TYR A 284 -0.26 -4.77 22.09
CA TYR A 284 1.12 -4.36 22.31
C TYR A 284 2.02 -5.59 22.25
N ILE A 285 3.05 -5.51 21.43
CA ILE A 285 4.02 -6.59 21.21
C ILE A 285 5.42 -6.02 21.51
N ASN A 286 6.16 -6.71 22.32
CA ASN A 286 7.60 -6.49 22.51
C ASN A 286 8.36 -7.81 22.31
N LYS A 287 9.64 -7.85 22.67
CA LYS A 287 10.48 -9.05 22.50
C LYS A 287 10.03 -10.24 23.34
N ASP A 288 9.37 -10.00 24.47
CA ASP A 288 9.09 -11.03 25.48
C ASP A 288 7.64 -11.49 25.50
N TYR A 289 6.68 -10.62 25.08
CA TYR A 289 5.27 -10.92 25.20
C TYR A 289 4.37 -10.18 24.23
N ILE A 290 3.17 -10.72 24.06
CA ILE A 290 2.04 -10.10 23.36
C ILE A 290 0.96 -9.83 24.41
N ARG A 291 0.47 -8.60 24.50
CA ARG A 291 -0.59 -8.20 25.44
C ARG A 291 -1.66 -7.36 24.77
N LYS A 292 -2.91 -7.64 25.13
CA LYS A 292 -4.00 -6.69 24.90
C LYS A 292 -3.93 -5.64 26.01
N ILE A 293 -3.86 -4.38 25.62
CA ILE A 293 -3.84 -3.25 26.55
C ILE A 293 -5.03 -2.32 26.28
N LYS A 294 -5.43 -1.60 27.30
CA LYS A 294 -6.47 -0.58 27.22
C LYS A 294 -5.90 0.73 27.73
N LEU A 295 -5.88 1.73 26.85
CA LEU A 295 -5.48 3.07 27.23
C LEU A 295 -6.62 3.76 28.01
N ARG A 296 -6.25 4.52 29.02
CA ARG A 296 -7.19 5.26 29.88
C ARG A 296 -7.13 6.75 29.59
#